data_2dcd6fbe25971c53d0e89b67e05553cb
#
_entry.id   2dcd6fbe25971c53d0e89b67e05553cb
#
_cell.length_a   1.000
_cell.length_b   1.000
_cell.length_c   1.000
_cell.angle_alpha   90.00
_cell.angle_beta   90.00
_cell.angle_gamma   90.00
#
_symmetry.space_group_name_H-M   'P 1'
#
loop_
_entity.id
_entity.type
_entity.pdbx_description
1 polymer ?
#
loop_
_entity_poly.entity_id
_entity_poly.type
_entity_poly.pdbx_seq_one_letter_code
_entity_poly.pdbx_strand_id
1 'polypeptide(L)'
;MSMLEVQNLSVRFGSAVIVNDVSFSVQDGDWLMLIGPNGAGKSTIVNAVSRGVPYTGTVLFEGKDVQKTPAHLLARGMGVLAQHHTVGYAFSVEEVVRLGRYAYAPGIFSRRSDEDERSVAEAMELTCVAHIARQSVLTLSGGELQRVFLAQ
;
A
#
# COMPACT_ATOMS: atom_id res chain seq x y z
N MET A 1 -19.02 -10.62 4.02
CA MET A 1 -19.09 -9.54 2.99
C MET A 1 -17.74 -9.52 2.31
N SER A 2 -17.69 -9.48 0.97
CA SER A 2 -16.39 -9.53 0.27
C SER A 2 -15.61 -8.23 0.57
N MET A 3 -14.37 -8.35 1.06
CA MET A 3 -13.50 -7.21 1.29
C MET A 3 -12.91 -6.71 -0.03
N LEU A 4 -12.50 -7.64 -0.90
CA LEU A 4 -11.99 -7.33 -2.23
C LEU A 4 -12.68 -8.23 -3.24
N GLU A 5 -13.17 -7.65 -4.33
CA GLU A 5 -13.76 -8.38 -5.44
C GLU A 5 -13.15 -7.89 -6.76
N VAL A 6 -12.63 -8.81 -7.54
CA VAL A 6 -11.99 -8.56 -8.82
C VAL A 6 -12.73 -9.33 -9.89
N GLN A 7 -13.19 -8.64 -10.93
CA GLN A 7 -13.98 -9.22 -12.03
C GLN A 7 -13.38 -8.83 -13.37
N ASN A 8 -13.04 -9.85 -14.17
CA ASN A 8 -12.54 -9.75 -15.55
C ASN A 8 -11.35 -8.77 -15.67
N LEU A 9 -10.47 -8.74 -14.66
CA LEU A 9 -9.32 -7.86 -14.61
C LEU A 9 -8.36 -8.18 -15.74
N SER A 10 -8.07 -7.19 -16.57
CA SER A 10 -7.04 -7.28 -17.60
C SER A 10 -6.13 -6.05 -17.59
N VAL A 11 -4.82 -6.28 -17.76
CA VAL A 11 -3.81 -5.22 -17.78
C VAL A 11 -2.97 -5.36 -19.03
N ARG A 12 -2.78 -4.25 -19.73
CA ARG A 12 -1.98 -4.15 -20.97
C ARG A 12 -0.93 -3.06 -20.86
N PHE A 13 0.26 -3.31 -21.39
CA PHE A 13 1.30 -2.31 -21.60
C PHE A 13 1.64 -2.27 -23.11
N GLY A 14 1.18 -1.24 -23.78
CA GLY A 14 1.23 -1.18 -25.24
C GLY A 14 0.44 -2.33 -25.88
N SER A 15 1.08 -3.14 -26.69
CA SER A 15 0.49 -4.34 -27.32
C SER A 15 0.54 -5.59 -26.43
N ALA A 16 1.35 -5.59 -25.37
CA ALA A 16 1.52 -6.75 -24.50
C ALA A 16 0.38 -6.86 -23.48
N VAL A 17 -0.28 -8.02 -23.43
CA VAL A 17 -1.25 -8.40 -22.39
C VAL A 17 -0.48 -9.08 -21.27
N ILE A 18 -0.43 -8.47 -20.08
CA ILE A 18 0.29 -9.00 -18.93
C ILE A 18 -0.65 -9.79 -18.00
N VAL A 19 -1.88 -9.28 -17.83
CA VAL A 19 -2.95 -9.97 -17.11
C VAL A 19 -4.15 -10.04 -18.04
N ASN A 20 -4.78 -11.19 -18.11
CA ASN A 20 -5.90 -11.44 -19.01
C ASN A 20 -7.03 -12.12 -18.28
N ASP A 21 -8.15 -11.41 -18.15
CA ASP A 21 -9.44 -11.91 -17.67
C ASP A 21 -9.38 -12.65 -16.30
N VAL A 22 -8.75 -12.02 -15.30
CA VAL A 22 -8.61 -12.61 -13.96
C VAL A 22 -9.76 -12.16 -13.07
N SER A 23 -10.37 -13.13 -12.39
CA SER A 23 -11.46 -12.88 -11.42
C SER A 23 -11.20 -13.67 -10.14
N PHE A 24 -11.37 -13.02 -8.98
CA PHE A 24 -11.29 -13.63 -7.66
C PHE A 24 -11.96 -12.72 -6.62
N SER A 25 -12.18 -13.26 -5.43
CA SER A 25 -12.66 -12.49 -4.28
C SER A 25 -11.87 -12.86 -3.02
N VAL A 26 -11.75 -11.90 -2.10
CA VAL A 26 -11.14 -12.06 -0.78
C VAL A 26 -12.14 -11.61 0.26
N GLN A 27 -12.44 -12.47 1.23
CA GLN A 27 -13.33 -12.15 2.33
C GLN A 27 -12.54 -11.50 3.48
N ASP A 28 -13.23 -10.92 4.43
CA ASP A 28 -12.60 -10.46 5.66
C ASP A 28 -11.94 -11.63 6.41
N GLY A 29 -10.67 -11.44 6.81
CA GLY A 29 -9.85 -12.47 7.44
C GLY A 29 -9.21 -13.50 6.51
N ASP A 30 -9.47 -13.45 5.20
CA ASP A 30 -8.86 -14.37 4.24
C ASP A 30 -7.40 -14.02 3.94
N TRP A 31 -6.65 -15.06 3.56
CA TRP A 31 -5.33 -14.96 2.97
C TRP A 31 -5.37 -15.43 1.52
N LEU A 32 -5.06 -14.57 0.58
CA LEU A 32 -4.92 -14.90 -0.83
C LEU A 32 -3.44 -14.89 -1.24
N MET A 33 -2.96 -16.01 -1.78
CA MET A 33 -1.59 -16.12 -2.29
C MET A 33 -1.60 -16.19 -3.82
N LEU A 34 -0.88 -15.27 -4.48
CA LEU A 34 -0.62 -15.32 -5.92
C LEU A 34 0.68 -16.07 -6.19
N ILE A 35 0.59 -17.26 -6.80
CA ILE A 35 1.71 -18.13 -7.08
C ILE A 35 1.96 -18.19 -8.60
N GLY A 36 3.21 -18.25 -9.01
CA GLY A 36 3.59 -18.38 -10.41
C GLY A 36 5.04 -17.94 -10.67
N PRO A 37 5.59 -18.20 -11.87
CA PRO A 37 6.94 -17.83 -12.23
C PRO A 37 7.14 -16.31 -12.28
N ASN A 38 8.40 -15.86 -12.35
CA ASN A 38 8.71 -14.44 -12.58
C ASN A 38 8.13 -14.02 -13.95
N GLY A 39 7.57 -12.82 -14.00
CA GLY A 39 6.90 -12.32 -15.20
C GLY A 39 5.44 -12.77 -15.40
N ALA A 40 4.88 -13.64 -14.53
CA ALA A 40 3.49 -14.10 -14.64
C ALA A 40 2.42 -13.04 -14.31
N GLY A 41 2.79 -11.78 -14.08
CA GLY A 41 1.84 -10.69 -13.82
C GLY A 41 1.39 -10.54 -12.37
N LYS A 42 1.95 -11.29 -11.39
CA LYS A 42 1.56 -11.22 -9.97
C LYS A 42 1.59 -9.80 -9.40
N SER A 43 2.73 -9.11 -9.53
CA SER A 43 2.88 -7.72 -9.08
C SER A 43 1.99 -6.76 -9.87
N THR A 44 1.71 -7.07 -11.12
CA THR A 44 0.81 -6.29 -11.97
C THR A 44 -0.64 -6.38 -11.47
N ILE A 45 -1.09 -7.56 -11.01
CA ILE A 45 -2.41 -7.72 -10.37
C ILE A 45 -2.49 -6.87 -9.10
N VAL A 46 -1.49 -6.98 -8.20
CA VAL A 46 -1.45 -6.17 -6.97
C VAL A 46 -1.48 -4.67 -7.28
N ASN A 47 -0.67 -4.23 -8.26
CA ASN A 47 -0.65 -2.83 -8.68
C ASN A 47 -1.97 -2.38 -9.32
N ALA A 48 -2.66 -3.24 -10.07
CA ALA A 48 -3.96 -2.92 -10.64
C ALA A 48 -5.03 -2.77 -9.56
N VAL A 49 -5.08 -3.72 -8.61
CA VAL A 49 -6.00 -3.69 -7.46
C VAL A 49 -5.80 -2.44 -6.61
N SER A 50 -4.54 -2.01 -6.39
CA SER A 50 -4.21 -0.79 -5.65
C SER A 50 -4.27 0.50 -6.49
N ARG A 51 -4.76 0.43 -7.74
CA ARG A 51 -4.84 1.55 -8.68
C ARG A 51 -3.48 2.15 -9.08
N GLY A 52 -2.41 1.39 -8.95
CA GLY A 52 -1.07 1.79 -9.37
C GLY A 52 -0.83 1.71 -10.89
N VAL A 53 -1.66 0.93 -11.61
CA VAL A 53 -1.61 0.80 -13.09
C VAL A 53 -3.03 0.80 -13.66
N PRO A 54 -3.22 1.30 -14.91
CA PRO A 54 -4.51 1.24 -15.59
C PRO A 54 -4.89 -0.21 -15.92
N TYR A 55 -6.18 -0.51 -15.80
CA TYR A 55 -6.74 -1.84 -16.06
C TYR A 55 -8.15 -1.73 -16.67
N THR A 56 -8.64 -2.83 -17.24
CA THR A 56 -10.03 -3.04 -17.61
C THR A 56 -10.65 -4.12 -16.70
N GLY A 57 -11.97 -4.16 -16.63
CA GLY A 57 -12.68 -4.98 -15.66
C GLY A 57 -13.12 -4.16 -14.44
N THR A 58 -13.53 -4.82 -13.38
CA THR A 58 -14.02 -4.19 -12.16
C THR A 58 -13.23 -4.65 -10.94
N VAL A 59 -12.83 -3.71 -10.10
CA VAL A 59 -12.24 -3.98 -8.79
C VAL A 59 -13.07 -3.23 -7.75
N LEU A 60 -13.66 -3.97 -6.82
CA LEU A 60 -14.40 -3.41 -5.70
C LEU A 60 -13.63 -3.66 -4.40
N PHE A 61 -13.44 -2.63 -3.62
CA PHE A 61 -12.92 -2.71 -2.26
C PHE A 61 -14.01 -2.25 -1.30
N GLU A 62 -14.40 -3.11 -0.37
CA GLU A 62 -15.55 -2.90 0.52
C GLU A 62 -16.83 -2.47 -0.24
N GLY A 63 -17.07 -3.09 -1.40
CA GLY A 63 -18.20 -2.80 -2.27
C GLY A 63 -18.11 -1.50 -3.07
N LYS A 64 -17.01 -0.75 -2.95
CA LYS A 64 -16.78 0.51 -3.68
C LYS A 64 -15.82 0.29 -4.85
N ASP A 65 -16.16 0.82 -6.01
CA ASP A 65 -15.30 0.76 -7.20
C ASP A 65 -13.99 1.53 -6.95
N VAL A 66 -12.87 0.82 -7.04
CA VAL A 66 -11.54 1.35 -6.79
C VAL A 66 -11.19 2.50 -7.75
N GLN A 67 -11.62 2.42 -9.02
CA GLN A 67 -11.35 3.48 -10.00
C GLN A 67 -12.12 4.77 -9.70
N LYS A 68 -13.30 4.67 -9.11
CA LYS A 68 -14.18 5.81 -8.80
C LYS A 68 -13.95 6.37 -7.40
N THR A 69 -13.30 5.61 -6.53
CA THR A 69 -13.05 6.04 -5.14
C THR A 69 -11.86 7.01 -5.08
N PRO A 70 -11.96 8.15 -4.41
CA PRO A 70 -10.84 9.07 -4.21
C PRO A 70 -9.62 8.37 -3.56
N ALA A 71 -8.42 8.68 -4.05
CA ALA A 71 -7.19 7.98 -3.62
C ALA A 71 -6.95 8.04 -2.09
N HIS A 72 -7.24 9.17 -1.45
CA HIS A 72 -7.07 9.31 0.00
C HIS A 72 -8.04 8.43 0.81
N LEU A 73 -9.23 8.11 0.26
CA LEU A 73 -10.17 7.19 0.92
C LEU A 73 -9.73 5.74 0.75
N LEU A 74 -9.18 5.36 -0.41
CA LEU A 74 -8.59 4.03 -0.60
C LEU A 74 -7.38 3.81 0.32
N ALA A 75 -6.50 4.81 0.43
CA ALA A 75 -5.30 4.72 1.26
C ALA A 75 -5.58 4.60 2.77
N ARG A 76 -6.80 4.90 3.23
CA ARG A 76 -7.21 4.67 4.63
C ARG A 76 -7.55 3.21 4.93
N GLY A 77 -7.92 2.44 3.93
CA GLY A 77 -8.35 1.05 4.10
C GLY A 77 -7.44 0.03 3.41
N MET A 78 -6.61 0.47 2.46
CA MET A 78 -5.77 -0.42 1.66
C MET A 78 -4.30 -0.04 1.78
N GLY A 79 -3.51 -0.84 2.49
CA GLY A 79 -2.06 -0.74 2.53
C GLY A 79 -1.40 -1.61 1.46
N VAL A 80 -0.35 -1.12 0.82
CA VAL A 80 0.44 -1.86 -0.15
C VAL A 80 1.91 -1.77 0.22
N LEU A 81 2.51 -2.91 0.57
CA LEU A 81 3.94 -3.00 0.82
C LEU A 81 4.65 -3.48 -0.45
N ALA A 82 5.48 -2.62 -1.04
CA ALA A 82 6.26 -2.97 -2.21
C ALA A 82 7.44 -3.89 -1.85
N GLN A 83 7.88 -4.72 -2.79
CA GLN A 83 9.01 -5.63 -2.59
C GLN A 83 10.35 -4.87 -2.47
N HIS A 84 10.49 -3.73 -3.16
CA HIS A 84 11.68 -2.89 -3.14
C HIS A 84 11.28 -1.46 -2.78
N HIS A 85 11.96 -0.92 -1.80
CA HIS A 85 11.82 0.47 -1.41
C HIS A 85 13.14 1.19 -1.69
N THR A 86 13.09 2.24 -2.50
CA THR A 86 14.24 3.11 -2.75
C THR A 86 13.94 4.46 -2.13
N VAL A 87 14.69 4.83 -1.11
CA VAL A 87 14.60 6.15 -0.50
C VAL A 87 15.76 6.98 -1.02
N GLY A 88 15.47 8.03 -1.78
CA GLY A 88 16.48 8.93 -2.34
C GLY A 88 16.90 10.08 -1.41
N TYR A 89 16.28 10.17 -0.23
CA TYR A 89 16.47 11.30 0.70
C TYR A 89 16.73 10.81 2.13
N ALA A 90 17.48 11.59 2.91
CA ALA A 90 17.85 11.30 4.28
C ALA A 90 16.72 11.64 5.28
N PHE A 91 15.54 11.07 5.10
CA PHE A 91 14.47 11.18 6.09
C PHE A 91 14.80 10.35 7.33
N SER A 92 14.32 10.79 8.48
CA SER A 92 14.29 9.96 9.70
C SER A 92 13.21 8.88 9.61
N VAL A 93 13.36 7.82 10.39
CA VAL A 93 12.35 6.75 10.49
C VAL A 93 10.98 7.32 10.83
N GLU A 94 10.90 8.19 11.83
CA GLU A 94 9.65 8.83 12.24
C GLU A 94 9.01 9.65 11.12
N GLU A 95 9.79 10.38 10.32
CA GLU A 95 9.27 11.13 9.19
C GLU A 95 8.67 10.21 8.12
N VAL A 96 9.29 9.08 7.84
CA VAL A 96 8.76 8.09 6.87
C VAL A 96 7.46 7.48 7.39
N VAL A 97 7.42 7.01 8.64
CA VAL A 97 6.19 6.43 9.23
C VAL A 97 5.06 7.45 9.22
N ARG A 98 5.36 8.70 9.51
CA ARG A 98 4.41 9.81 9.49
C ARG A 98 3.76 10.05 8.11
N LEU A 99 4.42 9.70 7.01
CA LEU A 99 3.82 9.81 5.67
C LEU A 99 2.55 8.97 5.53
N GLY A 100 2.42 7.87 6.28
CA GLY A 100 1.19 7.06 6.30
C GLY A 100 -0.05 7.84 6.78
N ARG A 101 0.15 8.89 7.59
CA ARG A 101 -0.96 9.76 8.04
C ARG A 101 -1.42 10.77 7.01
N TYR A 102 -0.72 10.87 5.85
CA TYR A 102 -1.08 11.84 4.81
C TYR A 102 -2.50 11.64 4.26
N ALA A 103 -2.98 10.41 4.21
CA ALA A 103 -4.34 10.09 3.78
C ALA A 103 -5.44 10.65 4.71
N TYR A 104 -5.08 10.99 5.94
CA TYR A 104 -5.99 11.52 6.97
C TYR A 104 -5.91 13.05 7.08
N ALA A 105 -4.92 13.68 6.45
CA ALA A 105 -4.75 15.13 6.49
C ALA A 105 -5.84 15.84 5.67
N PRO A 106 -6.66 16.72 6.25
CA PRO A 106 -7.77 17.38 5.55
C PRO A 106 -7.33 18.51 4.59
N GLY A 107 -6.03 18.69 4.33
CA GLY A 107 -5.50 19.71 3.42
C GLY A 107 -4.05 20.13 3.74
N ILE A 108 -3.50 20.99 2.90
CA ILE A 108 -2.09 21.44 2.93
C ILE A 108 -1.73 22.16 4.25
N PHE A 109 -2.71 22.66 5.00
CA PHE A 109 -2.53 23.40 6.25
C PHE A 109 -3.08 22.67 7.48
N SER A 110 -3.36 21.35 7.41
CA SER A 110 -3.86 20.66 8.57
C SER A 110 -2.78 20.61 9.67
N ARG A 111 -3.13 21.08 10.87
CA ARG A 111 -2.28 20.90 12.05
C ARG A 111 -2.20 19.40 12.38
N ARG A 112 -1.02 18.98 12.80
CA ARG A 112 -0.82 17.66 13.40
C ARG A 112 -1.81 17.48 14.55
N SER A 113 -2.54 16.37 14.53
CA SER A 113 -3.43 16.04 15.63
C SER A 113 -2.69 15.16 16.65
N ASP A 114 -3.11 15.21 17.91
CA ASP A 114 -2.60 14.30 18.94
C ASP A 114 -2.90 12.82 18.58
N GLU A 115 -3.91 12.59 17.78
CA GLU A 115 -4.26 11.27 17.24
C GLU A 115 -3.21 10.79 16.22
N ASP A 116 -2.74 11.66 15.34
CA ASP A 116 -1.69 11.31 14.37
C ASP A 116 -0.39 10.95 15.07
N GLU A 117 0.00 11.74 16.11
CA GLU A 117 1.20 11.45 16.89
C GLU A 117 1.10 10.09 17.62
N ARG A 118 -0.05 9.79 18.21
CA ARG A 118 -0.31 8.49 18.86
C ARG A 118 -0.25 7.35 17.85
N SER A 119 -0.91 7.47 16.69
CA SER A 119 -0.90 6.43 15.65
C SER A 119 0.51 6.15 15.11
N VAL A 120 1.32 7.19 14.91
CA VAL A 120 2.73 7.05 14.49
C VAL A 120 3.55 6.31 15.56
N ALA A 121 3.42 6.70 16.83
CA ALA A 121 4.13 6.06 17.92
C ALA A 121 3.74 4.57 18.05
N GLU A 122 2.46 4.27 18.01
CA GLU A 122 1.93 2.91 18.08
C GLU A 122 2.43 2.04 16.91
N ALA A 123 2.39 2.55 15.67
CA ALA A 123 2.89 1.84 14.50
C ALA A 123 4.40 1.53 14.62
N MET A 124 5.19 2.47 15.12
CA MET A 124 6.62 2.27 15.35
C MET A 124 6.91 1.23 16.47
N GLU A 125 6.11 1.20 17.52
CA GLU A 125 6.22 0.17 18.58
C GLU A 125 5.85 -1.21 18.04
N LEU A 126 4.72 -1.34 17.33
CA LEU A 126 4.25 -2.61 16.75
C LEU A 126 5.27 -3.22 15.78
N THR A 127 6.00 -2.40 15.06
CA THR A 127 7.01 -2.84 14.09
C THR A 127 8.44 -2.88 14.66
N CYS A 128 8.59 -2.59 15.96
CA CYS A 128 9.87 -2.58 16.67
C CYS A 128 10.91 -1.63 16.04
N VAL A 129 10.50 -0.44 15.62
CA VAL A 129 11.40 0.61 15.07
C VAL A 129 11.44 1.90 15.90
N ALA A 130 10.69 1.98 17.00
CA ALA A 130 10.65 3.17 17.88
C ALA A 130 12.04 3.58 18.39
N HIS A 131 12.91 2.62 18.72
CA HIS A 131 14.26 2.89 19.23
C HIS A 131 15.19 3.54 18.21
N ILE A 132 14.86 3.49 16.91
CA ILE A 132 15.61 4.11 15.81
C ILE A 132 14.86 5.28 15.17
N ALA A 133 13.83 5.83 15.79
CA ALA A 133 12.94 6.87 15.27
C ALA A 133 13.67 8.06 14.62
N ARG A 134 14.81 8.47 15.21
CA ARG A 134 15.61 9.62 14.75
C ARG A 134 16.74 9.26 13.77
N GLN A 135 16.96 7.97 13.50
CA GLN A 135 17.99 7.54 12.54
C GLN A 135 17.54 7.83 11.11
N SER A 136 18.49 8.11 10.24
CA SER A 136 18.23 8.24 8.81
C SER A 136 17.92 6.88 8.20
N VAL A 137 16.87 6.80 7.38
CA VAL A 137 16.49 5.58 6.67
C VAL A 137 17.58 5.08 5.71
N LEU A 138 18.50 5.94 5.30
CA LEU A 138 19.65 5.58 4.44
C LEU A 138 20.71 4.73 5.16
N THR A 139 20.70 4.71 6.50
CA THR A 139 21.68 3.97 7.31
C THR A 139 21.15 2.65 7.84
N LEU A 140 19.90 2.33 7.56
CA LEU A 140 19.23 1.14 8.07
C LEU A 140 19.63 -0.12 7.30
N SER A 141 19.61 -1.24 7.98
CA SER A 141 19.64 -2.55 7.33
C SER A 141 18.36 -2.79 6.52
N GLY A 142 18.40 -3.70 5.53
CA GLY A 142 17.22 -4.01 4.72
C GLY A 142 16.00 -4.44 5.53
N GLY A 143 16.21 -5.22 6.61
CA GLY A 143 15.13 -5.66 7.49
C GLY A 143 14.54 -4.51 8.33
N GLU A 144 15.36 -3.58 8.82
CA GLU A 144 14.89 -2.38 9.52
C GLU A 144 14.09 -1.49 8.57
N LEU A 145 14.60 -1.25 7.37
CA LEU A 145 13.93 -0.45 6.36
C LEU A 145 12.56 -1.05 6.00
N GLN A 146 12.48 -2.37 5.85
CA GLN A 146 11.21 -3.05 5.59
C GLN A 146 10.20 -2.86 6.73
N ARG A 147 10.63 -2.94 7.99
CA ARG A 147 9.77 -2.67 9.15
C ARG A 147 9.31 -1.21 9.21
N VAL A 148 10.16 -0.26 8.82
CA VAL A 148 9.80 1.16 8.72
C VAL A 148 8.68 1.37 7.70
N PHE A 149 8.76 0.75 6.51
CA PHE A 149 7.69 0.82 5.52
C PHE A 149 6.43 0.04 5.91
N LEU A 150 6.55 -0.97 6.75
CA LEU A 150 5.38 -1.66 7.33
C LEU A 150 4.67 -0.78 8.37
N ALA A 151 5.41 0.08 9.07
CA ALA A 151 4.86 1.04 10.03
C ALA A 151 4.18 2.25 9.36
N GLN A 152 4.55 2.57 8.13
CA GLN A 152 3.99 3.66 7.33
C GLN A 152 2.55 3.36 6.91
#